data_4de25f251a9143e55e891f2aec8b0b4c
#
_entry.id   4de25f251a9143e55e891f2aec8b0b4c
#
_cell.length_a   1.000
_cell.length_b   1.000
_cell.length_c   1.000
_cell.angle_alpha   90.00
_cell.angle_beta   90.00
_cell.angle_gamma   90.00
#
_symmetry.space_group_name_H-M   'P 1'
#
loop_
_entity.id
_entity.type
_entity.pdbx_description
1 polymer ?
#
loop_
_entity_poly.entity_id
_entity_poly.type
_entity_poly.pdbx_seq_one_letter_code
_entity_poly.pdbx_strand_id
1 'polypeptide(L)'
;MNAELLTVAQAAKYLQLSEKTIRRYIHRGILPASKWEDRMWRIRASDIEPFMAEIAASHGAKEPKPASPRLISLFSGCGGMDLGFQKAGFQIVFANDFDKDAQAVYALNIGKIDGRDILTIDEQEIPEGDILTAGFPCQPFSNAGSRKGVHDSRGMLYKECLRIIQKRMPKVIVFENVKGLLSTKYIDGRNLAEVILE
;
A
#
# COMPACT_ATOMS: atom_id res chain seq x y z
N MET A 1 -4.20 49.47 -24.73
CA MET A 1 -5.24 48.58 -24.15
C MET A 1 -4.76 48.21 -22.77
N ASN A 2 -5.44 48.70 -21.72
CA ASN A 2 -5.07 48.35 -20.34
C ASN A 2 -5.34 46.86 -20.15
N ALA A 3 -4.28 46.09 -19.93
CA ALA A 3 -4.43 44.67 -19.58
C ALA A 3 -5.16 44.62 -18.22
N GLU A 4 -6.33 44.02 -18.19
CA GLU A 4 -7.08 43.81 -16.96
C GLU A 4 -6.26 42.95 -15.99
N LEU A 5 -5.99 43.48 -14.82
CA LEU A 5 -5.20 42.85 -13.76
C LEU A 5 -6.12 42.31 -12.66
N LEU A 6 -6.03 41.05 -12.41
CA LEU A 6 -6.79 40.34 -11.37
C LEU A 6 -5.96 40.23 -10.09
N THR A 7 -6.60 40.41 -8.94
CA THR A 7 -6.05 40.01 -7.64
C THR A 7 -6.07 38.49 -7.49
N VAL A 8 -5.30 37.96 -6.54
CA VAL A 8 -5.34 36.52 -6.21
C VAL A 8 -6.76 36.06 -5.86
N ALA A 9 -7.52 36.86 -5.13
CA ALA A 9 -8.90 36.56 -4.76
C ALA A 9 -9.84 36.50 -5.98
N GLN A 10 -9.69 37.47 -6.92
CA GLN A 10 -10.48 37.49 -8.16
C GLN A 10 -10.15 36.28 -9.06
N ALA A 11 -8.85 35.95 -9.22
CA ALA A 11 -8.44 34.76 -9.96
C ALA A 11 -8.93 33.46 -9.30
N ALA A 12 -8.87 33.39 -7.98
CA ALA A 12 -9.38 32.24 -7.21
C ALA A 12 -10.89 32.04 -7.44
N LYS A 13 -11.67 33.13 -7.40
CA LYS A 13 -13.11 33.08 -7.67
C LYS A 13 -13.41 32.68 -9.12
N TYR A 14 -12.67 33.25 -10.09
CA TYR A 14 -12.85 32.95 -11.50
C TYR A 14 -12.54 31.48 -11.83
N LEU A 15 -11.46 30.96 -11.26
CA LEU A 15 -11.00 29.60 -11.48
C LEU A 15 -11.65 28.55 -10.55
N GLN A 16 -12.54 28.99 -9.63
CA GLN A 16 -13.15 28.13 -8.61
C GLN A 16 -12.12 27.36 -7.76
N LEU A 17 -11.00 28.02 -7.47
CA LEU A 17 -9.90 27.48 -6.65
C LEU A 17 -9.74 28.27 -5.37
N SER A 18 -9.06 27.71 -4.36
CA SER A 18 -8.68 28.46 -3.18
C SER A 18 -7.53 29.46 -3.48
N GLU A 19 -7.50 30.62 -2.79
CA GLU A 19 -6.37 31.56 -2.89
C GLU A 19 -5.03 30.90 -2.58
N LYS A 20 -5.01 29.96 -1.63
CA LYS A 20 -3.81 29.16 -1.32
C LYS A 20 -3.32 28.38 -2.52
N THR A 21 -4.22 27.81 -3.31
CA THR A 21 -3.90 27.09 -4.55
C THR A 21 -3.33 28.02 -5.60
N ILE A 22 -3.95 29.20 -5.81
CA ILE A 22 -3.46 30.20 -6.75
C ILE A 22 -2.04 30.65 -6.38
N ARG A 23 -1.80 31.01 -5.10
CA ARG A 23 -0.47 31.38 -4.60
C ARG A 23 0.57 30.29 -4.85
N ARG A 24 0.21 29.02 -4.67
CA ARG A 24 1.09 27.87 -4.96
C ARG A 24 1.47 27.79 -6.44
N TYR A 25 0.53 28.02 -7.36
CA TYR A 25 0.81 28.05 -8.80
C TYR A 25 1.71 29.23 -9.20
N ILE A 26 1.51 30.39 -8.60
CA ILE A 26 2.37 31.56 -8.78
C ILE A 26 3.80 31.28 -8.30
N HIS A 27 3.95 30.72 -7.10
CA HIS A 27 5.27 30.40 -6.53
C HIS A 27 6.02 29.32 -7.32
N ARG A 28 5.30 28.44 -8.00
CA ARG A 28 5.87 27.41 -8.88
C ARG A 28 6.15 27.91 -10.29
N GLY A 29 5.82 29.15 -10.60
CA GLY A 29 5.98 29.71 -11.95
C GLY A 29 5.02 29.18 -13.00
N ILE A 30 3.99 28.40 -12.58
CA ILE A 30 2.99 27.81 -13.49
C ILE A 30 1.95 28.86 -13.90
N LEU A 31 1.54 29.76 -12.97
CA LEU A 31 0.66 30.87 -13.24
C LEU A 31 1.49 32.18 -13.24
N PRO A 32 1.67 32.84 -14.40
CA PRO A 32 2.40 34.10 -14.47
C PRO A 32 1.72 35.17 -13.61
N ALA A 33 2.49 35.84 -12.78
CA ALA A 33 2.02 36.94 -11.96
C ALA A 33 3.17 37.90 -11.62
N SER A 34 2.86 39.17 -11.42
CA SER A 34 3.83 40.18 -11.01
C SER A 34 3.40 40.83 -9.67
N LYS A 35 4.37 41.28 -8.89
CA LYS A 35 4.10 42.09 -7.72
C LYS A 35 3.88 43.55 -8.14
N TRP A 36 2.81 44.12 -7.66
CA TRP A 36 2.50 45.51 -7.89
C TRP A 36 3.06 46.39 -6.76
N GLU A 37 2.86 47.73 -6.85
CA GLU A 37 3.37 48.71 -5.87
C GLU A 37 2.94 48.45 -4.41
N ASP A 38 1.74 47.87 -4.24
CA ASP A 38 1.22 47.41 -2.94
C ASP A 38 1.82 46.09 -2.45
N ARG A 39 2.86 45.55 -3.17
CA ARG A 39 3.48 44.24 -2.95
C ARG A 39 2.53 43.06 -3.07
N MET A 40 1.34 43.27 -3.60
CA MET A 40 0.36 42.21 -3.85
C MET A 40 0.55 41.60 -5.24
N TRP A 41 0.26 40.31 -5.34
CA TRP A 41 0.31 39.62 -6.63
C TRP A 41 -0.82 40.07 -7.55
N ARG A 42 -0.49 40.36 -8.80
CA ARG A 42 -1.42 40.66 -9.91
C ARG A 42 -1.20 39.66 -11.05
N ILE A 43 -2.31 39.17 -11.57
CA ILE A 43 -2.38 38.21 -12.65
C ILE A 43 -3.06 38.88 -13.83
N ARG A 44 -2.49 38.80 -15.01
CA ARG A 44 -3.15 39.33 -16.21
C ARG A 44 -4.33 38.44 -16.57
N ALA A 45 -5.47 38.99 -16.90
CA ALA A 45 -6.63 38.22 -17.33
C ALA A 45 -6.31 37.36 -18.57
N SER A 46 -5.43 37.86 -19.47
CA SER A 46 -4.95 37.14 -20.64
C SER A 46 -4.14 35.86 -20.32
N ASP A 47 -3.60 35.73 -19.10
CA ASP A 47 -2.78 34.60 -18.70
C ASP A 47 -3.64 33.45 -18.13
N ILE A 48 -4.93 33.72 -17.88
CA ILE A 48 -5.87 32.74 -17.30
C ILE A 48 -6.21 31.62 -18.26
N GLU A 49 -6.56 31.94 -19.52
CA GLU A 49 -6.92 30.91 -20.52
C GLU A 49 -5.74 29.97 -20.86
N PRO A 50 -4.51 30.51 -21.15
CA PRO A 50 -3.34 29.65 -21.34
C PRO A 50 -3.05 28.78 -20.11
N PHE A 51 -3.16 29.34 -18.91
CA PHE A 51 -3.01 28.59 -17.66
C PHE A 51 -4.05 27.48 -17.53
N MET A 52 -5.33 27.74 -17.85
CA MET A 52 -6.36 26.71 -17.83
C MET A 52 -6.09 25.62 -18.85
N ALA A 53 -5.63 25.98 -20.05
CA ALA A 53 -5.27 25.01 -21.10
C ALA A 53 -4.08 24.14 -20.66
N GLU A 54 -3.06 24.72 -20.02
CA GLU A 54 -1.90 24.00 -19.49
C GLU A 54 -2.30 23.04 -18.35
N ILE A 55 -3.14 23.53 -17.42
CA ILE A 55 -3.69 22.69 -16.32
C ILE A 55 -4.58 21.59 -16.90
N ALA A 56 -5.44 21.86 -17.88
CA ALA A 56 -6.27 20.86 -18.54
C ALA A 56 -5.42 19.83 -19.28
N ALA A 57 -4.37 20.27 -19.97
CA ALA A 57 -3.41 19.37 -20.64
C ALA A 57 -2.63 18.53 -19.62
N SER A 58 -2.21 19.12 -18.50
CA SER A 58 -1.53 18.41 -17.41
C SER A 58 -2.45 17.46 -16.62
N HIS A 59 -3.77 17.74 -16.56
CA HIS A 59 -4.77 16.87 -15.96
C HIS A 59 -5.36 15.88 -16.98
N GLY A 60 -5.33 16.21 -18.27
CA GLY A 60 -5.75 15.32 -19.38
C GLY A 60 -4.69 14.25 -19.72
N ALA A 61 -3.42 14.57 -19.53
CA ALA A 61 -2.36 13.61 -19.42
C ALA A 61 -2.27 13.15 -17.95
N LYS A 62 -3.28 12.43 -17.43
CA LYS A 62 -3.01 11.47 -16.38
C LYS A 62 -1.95 10.55 -16.97
N GLU A 63 -0.68 10.73 -16.59
CA GLU A 63 0.24 9.59 -16.62
C GLU A 63 -0.54 8.43 -16.02
N PRO A 64 -0.57 7.25 -16.70
CA PRO A 64 -1.27 6.11 -16.13
C PRO A 64 -0.76 5.99 -14.69
N LYS A 65 -1.65 6.20 -13.71
CA LYS A 65 -1.30 6.06 -12.30
C LYS A 65 -0.62 4.72 -12.23
N PRO A 66 0.65 4.63 -11.76
CA PRO A 66 1.34 3.36 -11.74
C PRO A 66 0.38 2.37 -11.08
N ALA A 67 0.15 1.25 -11.73
CA ALA A 67 -0.81 0.25 -11.26
C ALA A 67 -0.52 0.04 -9.78
N SER A 68 -1.55 0.16 -8.93
CA SER A 68 -1.37 0.03 -7.48
C SER A 68 -0.64 -1.28 -7.21
N PRO A 69 0.46 -1.28 -6.41
CA PRO A 69 1.20 -2.50 -6.14
C PRO A 69 0.25 -3.56 -5.58
N ARG A 70 0.39 -4.80 -6.03
CA ARG A 70 -0.51 -5.92 -5.74
C ARG A 70 0.01 -6.69 -4.54
N LEU A 71 -0.84 -6.89 -3.54
CA LEU A 71 -0.53 -7.58 -2.29
C LEU A 71 -1.20 -8.96 -2.25
N ILE A 72 -0.40 -9.99 -1.97
CA ILE A 72 -0.83 -11.32 -1.54
C ILE A 72 -0.66 -11.39 -0.03
N SER A 73 -1.73 -11.68 0.72
CA SER A 73 -1.70 -11.79 2.17
C SER A 73 -2.06 -13.20 2.61
N LEU A 74 -1.16 -13.84 3.32
CA LEU A 74 -1.33 -15.19 3.85
C LEU A 74 -1.40 -15.12 5.37
N PHE A 75 -2.27 -15.94 5.97
CA PHE A 75 -2.54 -15.91 7.41
C PHE A 75 -2.93 -14.49 7.84
N SER A 76 -3.86 -13.90 7.11
CA SER A 76 -4.22 -12.48 7.20
C SER A 76 -4.86 -12.07 8.52
N GLY A 77 -5.36 -13.04 9.29
CA GLY A 77 -6.07 -12.79 10.54
C GLY A 77 -7.25 -11.84 10.35
N CYS A 78 -7.42 -10.90 11.27
CA CYS A 78 -8.44 -9.84 11.18
C CYS A 78 -8.07 -8.72 10.19
N GLY A 79 -6.92 -8.81 9.51
CA GLY A 79 -6.52 -7.88 8.46
C GLY A 79 -5.83 -6.60 8.92
N GLY A 80 -5.24 -6.57 10.12
CA GLY A 80 -4.58 -5.36 10.64
C GLY A 80 -3.45 -4.86 9.75
N MET A 81 -2.59 -5.77 9.28
CA MET A 81 -1.49 -5.47 8.37
C MET A 81 -2.03 -5.04 7.00
N ASP A 82 -2.99 -5.77 6.46
CA ASP A 82 -3.62 -5.53 5.16
C ASP A 82 -4.30 -4.17 5.09
N LEU A 83 -4.96 -3.75 6.16
CA LEU A 83 -5.54 -2.41 6.28
C LEU A 83 -4.45 -1.32 6.19
N GLY A 84 -3.28 -1.57 6.76
CA GLY A 84 -2.13 -0.68 6.65
C GLY A 84 -1.66 -0.54 5.19
N PHE A 85 -1.48 -1.66 4.51
CA PHE A 85 -1.11 -1.68 3.08
C PHE A 85 -2.18 -1.04 2.20
N GLN A 86 -3.47 -1.33 2.43
CA GLN A 86 -4.57 -0.72 1.68
C GLN A 86 -4.59 0.81 1.83
N LYS A 87 -4.38 1.33 3.05
CA LYS A 87 -4.26 2.78 3.31
C LYS A 87 -3.04 3.39 2.63
N ALA A 88 -1.97 2.64 2.46
CA ALA A 88 -0.78 3.05 1.72
C ALA A 88 -0.95 2.98 0.18
N GLY A 89 -2.12 2.54 -0.32
CA GLY A 89 -2.45 2.51 -1.73
C GLY A 89 -2.17 1.18 -2.44
N PHE A 90 -1.93 0.10 -1.69
CA PHE A 90 -1.77 -1.23 -2.24
C PHE A 90 -3.14 -1.87 -2.53
N GLN A 91 -3.19 -2.68 -3.58
CA GLN A 91 -4.36 -3.48 -3.92
C GLN A 91 -4.19 -4.90 -3.37
N ILE A 92 -5.02 -5.30 -2.43
CA ILE A 92 -5.05 -6.68 -1.96
C ILE A 92 -5.70 -7.53 -3.07
N VAL A 93 -4.91 -8.41 -3.68
CA VAL A 93 -5.38 -9.29 -4.77
C VAL A 93 -5.73 -10.69 -4.28
N PHE A 94 -5.19 -11.08 -3.14
CA PHE A 94 -5.48 -12.33 -2.48
C PHE A 94 -5.27 -12.16 -0.96
N ALA A 95 -6.19 -12.70 -0.17
CA ALA A 95 -6.05 -12.81 1.27
C ALA A 95 -6.56 -14.19 1.69
N ASN A 96 -5.87 -14.82 2.65
CA ASN A 96 -6.26 -16.13 3.17
C ASN A 96 -6.09 -16.19 4.69
N ASP A 97 -7.11 -16.72 5.33
CA ASP A 97 -7.07 -17.19 6.71
C ASP A 97 -8.14 -18.25 6.91
N PHE A 98 -7.87 -19.35 7.63
CA PHE A 98 -8.84 -20.40 7.84
C PHE A 98 -9.71 -20.21 9.10
N ASP A 99 -9.35 -19.28 9.98
CA ASP A 99 -10.11 -18.95 11.18
C ASP A 99 -11.39 -18.18 10.84
N LYS A 100 -12.55 -18.74 11.17
CA LYS A 100 -13.86 -18.19 10.81
C LYS A 100 -14.16 -16.84 11.45
N ASP A 101 -13.70 -16.62 12.67
CA ASP A 101 -13.94 -15.38 13.39
C ASP A 101 -13.06 -14.26 12.80
N ALA A 102 -11.83 -14.59 12.48
CA ALA A 102 -10.92 -13.68 11.78
C ALA A 102 -11.47 -13.31 10.38
N GLN A 103 -11.97 -14.29 9.61
CA GLN A 103 -12.61 -14.05 8.30
C GLN A 103 -13.79 -13.08 8.40
N ALA A 104 -14.65 -13.26 9.41
CA ALA A 104 -15.81 -12.39 9.61
C ALA A 104 -15.40 -10.93 9.84
N VAL A 105 -14.38 -10.70 10.66
CA VAL A 105 -13.83 -9.36 10.93
C VAL A 105 -13.15 -8.79 9.69
N TYR A 106 -12.37 -9.60 8.98
CA TYR A 106 -11.70 -9.21 7.73
C TYR A 106 -12.70 -8.76 6.67
N ALA A 107 -13.76 -9.56 6.44
CA ALA A 107 -14.77 -9.27 5.45
C ALA A 107 -15.53 -7.96 5.71
N LEU A 108 -15.75 -7.61 6.98
CA LEU A 108 -16.41 -6.37 7.38
C LEU A 108 -15.53 -5.13 7.16
N ASN A 109 -14.22 -5.24 7.33
CA ASN A 109 -13.33 -4.08 7.38
C ASN A 109 -12.49 -3.88 6.11
N ILE A 110 -12.20 -4.96 5.38
CA ILE A 110 -11.25 -4.94 4.26
C ILE A 110 -11.88 -5.44 2.97
N GLY A 111 -12.48 -6.63 2.99
CA GLY A 111 -13.12 -7.19 1.82
C GLY A 111 -13.02 -8.71 1.73
N LYS A 112 -12.89 -9.23 0.50
CA LYS A 112 -12.90 -10.66 0.24
C LYS A 112 -11.68 -11.37 0.84
N ILE A 113 -11.91 -12.53 1.46
CA ILE A 113 -10.89 -13.41 2.01
C ILE A 113 -11.20 -14.86 1.61
N ASP A 114 -10.17 -15.65 1.31
CA ASP A 114 -10.26 -17.09 1.10
C ASP A 114 -10.19 -17.80 2.45
N GLY A 115 -11.24 -18.52 2.80
CA GLY A 115 -11.38 -19.19 4.09
C GLY A 115 -10.89 -20.63 4.11
N ARG A 116 -10.27 -21.11 3.03
CA ARG A 116 -9.73 -22.50 2.96
C ARG A 116 -8.46 -22.63 3.79
N ASP A 117 -8.19 -23.87 4.21
CA ASP A 117 -6.86 -24.21 4.74
C ASP A 117 -5.81 -24.01 3.63
N ILE A 118 -4.72 -23.31 3.95
CA ILE A 118 -3.63 -23.02 3.04
C ILE A 118 -3.02 -24.28 2.41
N LEU A 119 -3.05 -25.40 3.13
CA LEU A 119 -2.60 -26.71 2.67
C LEU A 119 -3.43 -27.24 1.49
N THR A 120 -4.65 -26.74 1.30
CA THR A 120 -5.58 -27.18 0.25
C THR A 120 -5.64 -26.26 -0.95
N ILE A 121 -4.96 -25.10 -0.88
CA ILE A 121 -4.96 -24.10 -1.94
C ILE A 121 -3.85 -24.43 -2.94
N ASP A 122 -4.24 -24.63 -4.21
CA ASP A 122 -3.28 -24.72 -5.29
C ASP A 122 -2.63 -23.33 -5.48
N GLU A 123 -1.30 -23.30 -5.49
CA GLU A 123 -0.59 -22.04 -5.73
C GLU A 123 -0.94 -21.40 -7.08
N GLN A 124 -1.44 -22.17 -8.04
CA GLN A 124 -1.88 -21.65 -9.34
C GLN A 124 -3.17 -20.83 -9.27
N GLU A 125 -3.99 -21.05 -8.24
CA GLU A 125 -5.20 -20.25 -7.99
C GLU A 125 -4.90 -18.87 -7.41
N ILE A 126 -3.72 -18.68 -6.81
CA ILE A 126 -3.32 -17.42 -6.20
C ILE A 126 -2.87 -16.44 -7.31
N PRO A 127 -3.41 -15.23 -7.41
CA PRO A 127 -2.99 -14.26 -8.43
C PRO A 127 -1.51 -13.85 -8.25
N GLU A 128 -0.90 -13.32 -9.30
CA GLU A 128 0.39 -12.65 -9.18
C GLU A 128 0.30 -11.43 -8.26
N GLY A 129 1.37 -11.12 -7.54
CA GLY A 129 1.47 -9.97 -6.64
C GLY A 129 2.89 -9.43 -6.59
N ASP A 130 3.01 -8.14 -6.32
CA ASP A 130 4.31 -7.49 -6.17
C ASP A 130 4.90 -7.73 -4.78
N ILE A 131 4.01 -7.87 -3.78
CA ILE A 131 4.37 -8.08 -2.37
C ILE A 131 3.60 -9.28 -1.84
N LEU A 132 4.27 -10.07 -1.01
CA LEU A 132 3.63 -11.11 -0.22
C LEU A 132 3.86 -10.82 1.26
N THR A 133 2.79 -10.79 2.04
CA THR A 133 2.84 -10.73 3.51
C THR A 133 2.40 -12.05 4.10
N ALA A 134 3.00 -12.48 5.21
CA ALA A 134 2.52 -13.65 5.94
C ALA A 134 2.81 -13.53 7.46
N GLY A 135 1.75 -13.68 8.26
CA GLY A 135 1.81 -13.80 9.71
C GLY A 135 1.52 -15.24 10.15
N PHE A 136 2.37 -16.19 9.74
CA PHE A 136 2.12 -17.61 10.02
C PHE A 136 2.18 -17.92 11.53
N PRO A 137 1.42 -18.94 12.01
CA PRO A 137 1.27 -19.22 13.43
C PRO A 137 2.60 -19.42 14.16
N CYS A 138 2.76 -18.71 15.28
CA CYS A 138 3.97 -18.71 16.12
C CYS A 138 3.85 -19.61 17.34
N GLN A 139 2.70 -20.24 17.59
CA GLN A 139 2.45 -21.02 18.81
C GLN A 139 3.53 -22.06 19.13
N PRO A 140 4.13 -22.76 18.15
CA PRO A 140 5.25 -23.67 18.40
C PRO A 140 6.52 -22.97 18.89
N PHE A 141 6.65 -21.64 18.66
CA PHE A 141 7.85 -20.86 18.94
C PHE A 141 7.68 -19.90 20.11
N SER A 142 6.44 -19.69 20.61
CA SER A 142 6.18 -18.75 21.69
C SER A 142 6.47 -19.34 23.07
N ASN A 143 6.82 -18.48 24.03
CA ASN A 143 6.97 -18.88 25.44
C ASN A 143 5.68 -19.36 26.09
N ALA A 144 4.53 -18.99 25.54
CA ALA A 144 3.19 -19.39 26.02
C ALA A 144 2.71 -20.70 25.38
N GLY A 145 3.37 -21.22 24.34
CA GLY A 145 3.05 -22.47 23.66
C GLY A 145 3.77 -23.67 24.23
N SER A 146 3.50 -24.85 23.63
CA SER A 146 4.07 -26.12 24.06
C SER A 146 5.57 -26.30 23.79
N ARG A 147 6.23 -25.29 23.20
CA ARG A 147 7.65 -25.29 22.79
C ARG A 147 8.05 -26.51 21.94
N LYS A 148 7.12 -27.09 21.20
CA LYS A 148 7.41 -28.25 20.31
C LYS A 148 8.18 -27.86 19.05
N GLY A 149 8.31 -26.52 18.79
CA GLY A 149 9.10 -25.99 17.69
C GLY A 149 8.67 -26.55 16.34
N VAL A 150 9.67 -26.92 15.53
CA VAL A 150 9.48 -27.49 14.18
C VAL A 150 8.85 -28.90 14.16
N HIS A 151 8.71 -29.55 15.32
CA HIS A 151 8.02 -30.85 15.42
C HIS A 151 6.48 -30.71 15.51
N ASP A 152 5.96 -29.50 15.71
CA ASP A 152 4.52 -29.24 15.61
C ASP A 152 4.17 -28.99 14.14
N SER A 153 3.09 -29.60 13.63
CA SER A 153 2.62 -29.41 12.26
C SER A 153 2.40 -27.95 11.90
N ARG A 154 1.99 -27.11 12.86
CA ARG A 154 1.82 -25.67 12.70
C ARG A 154 3.15 -24.92 12.57
N GLY A 155 4.24 -25.47 13.14
CA GLY A 155 5.59 -24.94 12.97
C GLY A 155 6.15 -25.11 11.56
N MET A 156 5.49 -25.88 10.70
CA MET A 156 5.90 -26.11 9.31
C MET A 156 5.12 -25.27 8.30
N LEU A 157 4.13 -24.46 8.74
CA LEU A 157 3.29 -23.66 7.83
C LEU A 157 4.07 -22.57 7.09
N TYR A 158 5.25 -22.15 7.56
CA TYR A 158 6.14 -21.31 6.78
C TYR A 158 6.53 -21.93 5.43
N LYS A 159 6.56 -23.28 5.33
CA LYS A 159 6.84 -23.98 4.05
C LYS A 159 5.75 -23.72 3.01
N GLU A 160 4.51 -23.52 3.43
CA GLU A 160 3.42 -23.14 2.54
C GLU A 160 3.64 -21.71 1.98
N CYS A 161 4.17 -20.81 2.82
CA CYS A 161 4.59 -19.50 2.34
C CYS A 161 5.68 -19.64 1.26
N LEU A 162 6.71 -20.48 1.52
CA LEU A 162 7.80 -20.72 0.55
C LEU A 162 7.29 -21.34 -0.74
N ARG A 163 6.37 -22.31 -0.68
CA ARG A 163 5.73 -22.94 -1.86
C ARG A 163 5.06 -21.87 -2.74
N ILE A 164 4.29 -20.98 -2.13
CA ILE A 164 3.59 -19.90 -2.83
C ILE A 164 4.59 -18.88 -3.37
N ILE A 165 5.61 -18.49 -2.59
CA ILE A 165 6.67 -17.56 -2.99
C ILE A 165 7.40 -18.08 -4.22
N GLN A 166 7.81 -19.35 -4.22
CA GLN A 166 8.51 -19.97 -5.35
C GLN A 166 7.68 -19.95 -6.64
N LYS A 167 6.37 -20.04 -6.53
CA LYS A 167 5.47 -20.01 -7.69
C LYS A 167 5.14 -18.58 -8.14
N ARG A 168 4.91 -17.66 -7.20
CA ARG A 168 4.43 -16.30 -7.51
C ARG A 168 5.53 -15.25 -7.62
N MET A 169 6.73 -15.57 -7.14
CA MET A 169 7.92 -14.73 -7.26
C MET A 169 7.67 -13.25 -6.94
N PRO A 170 7.07 -12.91 -5.77
CA PRO A 170 6.84 -11.53 -5.39
C PRO A 170 8.19 -10.80 -5.26
N LYS A 171 8.20 -9.48 -5.57
CA LYS A 171 9.41 -8.65 -5.48
C LYS A 171 9.84 -8.38 -4.04
N VAL A 172 8.86 -8.38 -3.12
CA VAL A 172 9.08 -8.12 -1.69
C VAL A 172 8.30 -9.14 -0.87
N ILE A 173 8.94 -9.67 0.17
CA ILE A 173 8.33 -10.58 1.13
C ILE A 173 8.42 -9.94 2.51
N VAL A 174 7.30 -9.94 3.24
CA VAL A 174 7.24 -9.44 4.62
C VAL A 174 6.67 -10.53 5.51
N PHE A 175 7.51 -11.10 6.35
CA PHE A 175 7.09 -12.04 7.39
C PHE A 175 6.93 -11.32 8.72
N GLU A 176 5.78 -11.50 9.36
CA GLU A 176 5.54 -11.07 10.73
C GLU A 176 5.54 -12.30 11.63
N ASN A 177 6.24 -12.20 12.75
CA ASN A 177 6.24 -13.28 13.75
C ASN A 177 6.72 -12.78 15.13
N VAL A 178 6.56 -13.60 16.14
CA VAL A 178 7.02 -13.27 17.49
C VAL A 178 8.55 -13.36 17.62
N LYS A 179 9.12 -12.56 18.53
CA LYS A 179 10.56 -12.54 18.84
C LYS A 179 11.14 -13.95 19.11
N GLY A 180 10.33 -14.89 19.60
CA GLY A 180 10.75 -16.27 19.86
C GLY A 180 11.25 -17.01 18.61
N LEU A 181 10.80 -16.64 17.40
CA LEU A 181 11.28 -17.20 16.15
C LEU A 181 12.80 -17.03 15.99
N LEU A 182 13.33 -15.86 16.38
CA LEU A 182 14.76 -15.54 16.27
C LEU A 182 15.67 -16.40 17.15
N SER A 183 15.12 -17.05 18.18
CA SER A 183 15.86 -17.95 19.08
C SER A 183 15.56 -19.44 18.84
N THR A 184 14.63 -19.74 17.94
CA THR A 184 14.23 -21.12 17.63
C THR A 184 15.27 -21.80 16.77
N LYS A 185 15.61 -23.05 17.12
CA LYS A 185 16.51 -23.87 16.33
C LYS A 185 15.73 -24.77 15.38
N TYR A 186 16.23 -24.88 14.15
CA TYR A 186 15.79 -25.86 13.16
C TYR A 186 16.32 -27.26 13.53
N ILE A 187 15.87 -28.30 12.85
CA ILE A 187 16.24 -29.71 13.12
C ILE A 187 17.75 -29.93 13.04
N ASP A 188 18.46 -29.21 12.16
CA ASP A 188 19.90 -29.29 11.97
C ASP A 188 20.70 -28.37 12.94
N GLY A 189 20.04 -27.69 13.87
CA GLY A 189 20.65 -26.81 14.87
C GLY A 189 20.86 -25.37 14.42
N ARG A 190 20.63 -25.02 13.14
CA ARG A 190 20.70 -23.63 12.65
C ARG A 190 19.56 -22.81 13.21
N ASN A 191 19.66 -21.49 13.12
CA ASN A 191 18.56 -20.60 13.48
C ASN A 191 17.43 -20.76 12.45
N LEU A 192 16.18 -20.93 12.93
CA LEU A 192 15.03 -21.13 12.02
C LEU A 192 14.78 -19.88 11.15
N ALA A 193 14.99 -18.69 11.67
CA ALA A 193 14.82 -17.47 10.87
C ALA A 193 15.84 -17.38 9.72
N GLU A 194 17.07 -17.84 9.94
CA GLU A 194 18.10 -17.93 8.89
C GLU A 194 17.68 -18.95 7.82
N VAL A 195 17.21 -20.14 8.24
CA VAL A 195 16.73 -21.18 7.32
C VAL A 195 15.54 -20.72 6.47
N ILE A 196 14.67 -19.87 7.00
CA ILE A 196 13.52 -19.31 6.25
C ILE A 196 13.99 -18.28 5.20
N LEU A 197 15.09 -17.59 5.45
CA LEU A 197 15.60 -16.51 4.60
C LEU A 197 16.56 -17.02 3.49
N GLU A 198 17.01 -18.26 3.55
CA GLU A 198 17.78 -18.94 2.49
C GLU A 198 16.89 -19.43 1.32
#